data_98a13d2a2a3b1c5eb29613cc5b411fc6
#
_entry.id   98a13d2a2a3b1c5eb29613cc5b411fc6
#
_cell.length_a   1.000
_cell.length_b   1.000
_cell.length_c   1.000
_cell.angle_alpha   90.00
_cell.angle_beta   90.00
_cell.angle_gamma   90.00
#
_symmetry.space_group_name_H-M   'P 1'
#
loop_
_entity.id
_entity.type
_entity.pdbx_description
1 polymer ?
#
loop_
_entity_poly.entity_id
_entity_poly.type
_entity_poly.pdbx_seq_one_letter_code
_entity_poly.pdbx_strand_id
1 'polypeptide(L)'
;RIVFGEADFLPGIVIDKFEDVLVVESLALGIDRVKNLLINILKNVLKSDGIIIKGVYERSDAKVRINEGMQPFKGFIGDEFDTNVEIVENGVHYIVDVKDGQKTGFFLDQKYNRLAIQRLCKDAKVLDCFTHTGSFALNAGIAGAASVLGVDASALAVRQAQENAKLN
;
A
#
# COMPACT_ATOMS: atom_id res chain seq x y z
N ARG A 1 -4.48 -5.66 -3.70
CA ARG A 1 -5.11 -4.90 -4.81
C ARG A 1 -6.45 -5.49 -5.14
N ILE A 2 -7.48 -4.65 -5.21
CA ILE A 2 -8.85 -5.09 -5.52
C ILE A 2 -9.20 -4.77 -6.97
N VAL A 3 -8.77 -3.61 -7.48
CA VAL A 3 -8.98 -3.21 -8.88
C VAL A 3 -7.65 -2.79 -9.48
N PHE A 4 -7.37 -3.30 -10.68
CA PHE A 4 -6.16 -2.99 -11.43
C PHE A 4 -6.47 -2.59 -12.87
N GLY A 5 -7.11 -1.46 -13.04
CA GLY A 5 -7.25 -0.79 -14.33
C GLY A 5 -7.68 -1.71 -15.48
N GLU A 6 -6.86 -1.76 -16.49
CA GLU A 6 -7.10 -2.50 -17.73
C GLU A 6 -7.28 -4.00 -17.51
N ALA A 7 -6.63 -4.58 -16.50
CA ALA A 7 -6.76 -6.01 -16.18
C ALA A 7 -8.17 -6.39 -15.72
N ASP A 8 -8.89 -5.42 -15.14
CA ASP A 8 -10.26 -5.58 -14.64
C ASP A 8 -11.29 -4.88 -15.55
N PHE A 9 -10.91 -4.50 -16.76
CA PHE A 9 -11.74 -3.77 -17.72
C PHE A 9 -12.24 -2.41 -17.21
N LEU A 10 -11.52 -1.80 -16.28
CA LEU A 10 -11.79 -0.49 -15.70
C LEU A 10 -10.57 0.45 -15.90
N PRO A 11 -10.20 0.79 -17.15
CA PRO A 11 -8.97 1.52 -17.44
C PRO A 11 -8.92 2.85 -16.69
N GLY A 12 -7.76 3.14 -16.09
CA GLY A 12 -7.50 4.39 -15.41
C GLY A 12 -7.93 4.45 -13.94
N ILE A 13 -8.35 3.32 -13.32
CA ILE A 13 -8.57 3.26 -11.87
C ILE A 13 -7.77 2.13 -11.24
N VAL A 14 -7.15 2.42 -10.11
CA VAL A 14 -6.53 1.42 -9.24
C VAL A 14 -7.15 1.55 -7.86
N ILE A 15 -7.51 0.42 -7.24
CA ILE A 15 -8.02 0.40 -5.86
C ILE A 15 -7.26 -0.65 -5.07
N ASP A 16 -6.54 -0.21 -4.06
CA ASP A 16 -5.88 -1.06 -3.09
C ASP A 16 -6.67 -1.09 -1.79
N LYS A 17 -6.72 -2.24 -1.15
CA LYS A 17 -7.32 -2.43 0.17
C LYS A 17 -6.23 -2.73 1.18
N PHE A 18 -6.19 -1.94 2.25
CA PHE A 18 -5.37 -2.15 3.44
C PHE A 18 -6.33 -2.32 4.62
N GLU A 19 -6.45 -3.55 5.13
CA GLU A 19 -7.42 -3.93 6.16
C GLU A 19 -8.84 -3.42 5.86
N ASP A 20 -9.34 -2.44 6.57
CA ASP A 20 -10.67 -1.82 6.42
C ASP A 20 -10.66 -0.49 5.65
N VAL A 21 -9.54 -0.17 4.99
CA VAL A 21 -9.36 1.07 4.22
C VAL A 21 -9.16 0.77 2.73
N LEU A 22 -9.82 1.56 1.87
CA LEU A 22 -9.53 1.59 0.43
C LEU A 22 -8.69 2.80 0.08
N VAL A 23 -7.69 2.59 -0.76
CA VAL A 23 -6.92 3.65 -1.41
C VAL A 23 -7.19 3.63 -2.89
N VAL A 24 -7.67 4.75 -3.42
CA VAL A 24 -8.13 4.87 -4.80
C VAL A 24 -7.21 5.80 -5.57
N GLU A 25 -6.79 5.39 -6.74
CA GLU A 25 -6.10 6.22 -7.72
C GLU A 25 -6.93 6.28 -8.99
N SER A 26 -7.34 7.48 -9.41
CA SER A 26 -8.12 7.73 -10.62
C SER A 26 -7.29 8.57 -11.59
N LEU A 27 -6.97 8.01 -12.77
CA LEU A 27 -6.01 8.60 -13.71
C LEU A 27 -6.64 9.07 -15.02
N ALA A 28 -7.86 8.60 -15.35
CA ALA A 28 -8.54 8.95 -16.59
C ALA A 28 -9.85 9.70 -16.32
N LEU A 29 -10.16 10.72 -17.15
CA LEU A 29 -11.31 11.60 -16.98
C LEU A 29 -12.65 10.82 -16.95
N GLY A 30 -12.80 9.82 -17.80
CA GLY A 30 -14.02 9.02 -17.87
C GLY A 30 -14.31 8.31 -16.56
N ILE A 31 -13.27 7.65 -16.00
CA ILE A 31 -13.38 6.92 -14.75
C ILE A 31 -13.54 7.86 -13.55
N ASP A 32 -12.87 9.01 -13.58
CA ASP A 32 -12.94 10.00 -12.50
C ASP A 32 -14.36 10.52 -12.27
N ARG A 33 -15.15 10.66 -13.35
CA ARG A 33 -16.56 11.08 -13.28
C ARG A 33 -17.47 10.07 -12.60
N VAL A 34 -17.12 8.79 -12.65
CA VAL A 34 -17.93 7.70 -12.08
C VAL A 34 -17.29 7.03 -10.87
N LYS A 35 -16.11 7.48 -10.44
CA LYS A 35 -15.34 6.84 -9.34
C LYS A 35 -16.16 6.66 -8.07
N ASN A 36 -16.94 7.65 -7.67
CA ASN A 36 -17.75 7.57 -6.44
C ASN A 36 -18.84 6.48 -6.55
N LEU A 37 -19.43 6.31 -7.72
CA LEU A 37 -20.35 5.20 -7.97
C LEU A 37 -19.64 3.86 -7.87
N LEU A 38 -18.45 3.72 -8.50
CA LEU A 38 -17.66 2.50 -8.44
C LEU A 38 -17.22 2.16 -7.01
N ILE A 39 -16.79 3.16 -6.23
CA ILE A 39 -16.43 2.98 -4.82
C ILE A 39 -17.65 2.48 -4.01
N ASN A 40 -18.81 3.05 -4.21
CA ASN A 40 -20.03 2.64 -3.51
C ASN A 40 -20.45 1.20 -3.88
N ILE A 41 -20.37 0.85 -5.16
CA ILE A 41 -20.62 -0.52 -5.62
C ILE A 41 -19.64 -1.48 -4.97
N LEU A 42 -18.34 -1.15 -5.01
CA LEU A 42 -17.29 -1.98 -4.41
C LEU A 42 -17.50 -2.17 -2.90
N LYS A 43 -17.83 -1.10 -2.18
CA LYS A 43 -18.15 -1.20 -0.73
C LYS A 43 -19.32 -2.15 -0.47
N ASN A 44 -20.35 -2.13 -1.32
CA ASN A 44 -21.50 -3.04 -1.19
C ASN A 44 -21.12 -4.49 -1.49
N VAL A 45 -20.32 -4.73 -2.54
CA VAL A 45 -19.78 -6.06 -2.85
C VAL A 45 -18.94 -6.61 -1.69
N LEU A 46 -17.98 -5.84 -1.19
CA LEU A 46 -17.15 -6.22 -0.05
C LEU A 46 -17.98 -6.49 1.20
N LYS A 47 -19.02 -5.69 1.44
CA LYS A 47 -19.94 -5.90 2.56
C LYS A 47 -20.71 -7.22 2.44
N SER A 48 -21.10 -7.64 1.23
CA SER A 48 -21.75 -8.96 1.03
C SER A 48 -20.79 -10.12 1.35
N ASP A 49 -19.48 -9.89 1.21
CA ASP A 49 -18.43 -10.84 1.59
C ASP A 49 -18.01 -10.72 3.06
N GLY A 50 -18.74 -9.93 3.86
CA GLY A 50 -18.46 -9.71 5.29
C GLY A 50 -17.34 -8.70 5.58
N ILE A 51 -16.86 -7.98 4.56
CA ILE A 51 -15.79 -7.00 4.69
C ILE A 51 -16.39 -5.59 4.80
N ILE A 52 -16.23 -4.96 5.95
CA ILE A 52 -16.73 -3.59 6.19
C ILE A 52 -15.59 -2.61 5.97
N ILE A 53 -15.77 -1.68 5.04
CA ILE A 53 -14.81 -0.62 4.76
C ILE A 53 -15.09 0.60 5.65
N LYS A 54 -14.13 0.95 6.50
CA LYS A 54 -14.14 2.08 7.42
C LYS A 54 -13.92 3.40 6.70
N GLY A 55 -12.96 3.44 5.76
CA GLY A 55 -12.58 4.68 5.12
C GLY A 55 -12.08 4.52 3.69
N VAL A 56 -12.09 5.62 2.95
CA VAL A 56 -11.56 5.69 1.58
C VAL A 56 -10.66 6.91 1.46
N TYR A 57 -9.44 6.71 0.98
CA TYR A 57 -8.50 7.78 0.70
C TYR A 57 -8.15 7.82 -0.78
N GLU A 58 -8.20 9.00 -1.40
CA GLU A 58 -7.84 9.17 -2.82
C GLU A 58 -6.40 9.64 -2.95
N ARG A 59 -5.63 8.96 -3.80
CA ARG A 59 -4.25 9.23 -4.18
C ARG A 59 -4.14 9.50 -5.68
N SER A 60 -4.95 10.41 -6.18
CA SER A 60 -4.99 10.83 -7.58
C SER A 60 -4.07 12.04 -7.83
N ASP A 61 -2.86 12.02 -7.24
CA ASP A 61 -1.88 13.09 -7.31
C ASP A 61 -0.84 12.91 -8.45
N ALA A 62 -1.03 11.91 -9.32
CA ALA A 62 -0.14 11.66 -10.46
C ALA A 62 -0.26 12.73 -11.55
N LYS A 63 0.89 13.15 -12.10
CA LYS A 63 0.98 14.20 -13.13
C LYS A 63 0.21 13.88 -14.42
N VAL A 64 -0.01 12.58 -14.71
CA VAL A 64 -0.76 12.15 -15.91
C VAL A 64 -2.18 12.72 -15.95
N ARG A 65 -2.79 13.02 -14.81
CA ARG A 65 -4.12 13.65 -14.74
C ARG A 65 -4.20 14.99 -15.47
N ILE A 66 -3.10 15.75 -15.48
CA ILE A 66 -3.04 17.05 -16.18
C ILE A 66 -3.26 16.84 -17.68
N ASN A 67 -2.75 15.76 -18.25
CA ASN A 67 -2.93 15.44 -19.68
C ASN A 67 -4.39 15.11 -20.02
N GLU A 68 -5.16 14.64 -19.03
CA GLU A 68 -6.59 14.39 -19.12
C GLU A 68 -7.46 15.63 -18.79
N GLY A 69 -6.83 16.78 -18.57
CA GLY A 69 -7.53 18.01 -18.17
C GLY A 69 -8.00 18.05 -16.72
N MET A 70 -7.49 17.15 -15.88
CA MET A 70 -7.84 17.06 -14.46
C MET A 70 -6.74 17.64 -13.58
N GLN A 71 -7.11 18.18 -12.42
CA GLN A 71 -6.14 18.56 -11.39
C GLN A 71 -5.72 17.34 -10.57
N PRO A 72 -4.44 17.28 -10.11
CA PRO A 72 -4.07 16.32 -9.07
C PRO A 72 -4.94 16.49 -7.83
N PHE A 73 -5.31 15.36 -7.23
CA PHE A 73 -6.12 15.35 -6.02
C PHE A 73 -5.61 14.32 -5.01
N LYS A 74 -5.64 14.69 -3.74
CA LYS A 74 -5.28 13.83 -2.62
C LYS A 74 -6.17 14.19 -1.43
N GLY A 75 -6.89 13.23 -0.87
CA GLY A 75 -7.82 13.51 0.23
C GLY A 75 -8.76 12.36 0.57
N PHE A 76 -9.55 12.57 1.60
CA PHE A 76 -10.58 11.63 2.02
C PHE A 76 -11.78 11.65 1.07
N ILE A 77 -12.38 10.48 0.85
CA ILE A 77 -13.70 10.35 0.23
C ILE A 77 -14.67 9.92 1.33
N GLY A 78 -15.44 10.86 1.85
CA GLY A 78 -16.28 10.71 3.04
C GLY A 78 -15.58 11.16 4.31
N ASP A 79 -15.80 10.44 5.41
CA ASP A 79 -15.27 10.79 6.72
C ASP A 79 -13.76 10.60 6.83
N GLU A 80 -13.11 11.44 7.65
CA GLU A 80 -11.69 11.33 7.98
C GLU A 80 -11.43 10.14 8.92
N PHE A 81 -10.25 9.54 8.78
CA PHE A 81 -9.78 8.43 9.61
C PHE A 81 -8.27 8.52 9.80
N ASP A 82 -7.71 7.70 10.70
CA ASP A 82 -6.25 7.59 10.85
C ASP A 82 -5.65 6.92 9.60
N THR A 83 -4.78 7.65 8.92
CA THR A 83 -4.15 7.22 7.67
C THR A 83 -3.00 6.24 7.86
N ASN A 84 -2.60 5.96 9.10
CA ASN A 84 -1.65 4.91 9.45
C ASN A 84 -2.41 3.61 9.70
N VAL A 85 -2.36 2.70 8.75
CA VAL A 85 -3.10 1.44 8.77
C VAL A 85 -2.15 0.29 9.07
N GLU A 86 -2.41 -0.46 10.13
CA GLU A 86 -1.65 -1.69 10.39
C GLU A 86 -2.12 -2.79 9.45
N ILE A 87 -1.16 -3.47 8.81
CA ILE A 87 -1.41 -4.63 7.96
C ILE A 87 -0.51 -5.79 8.36
N VAL A 88 -0.92 -7.01 8.00
CA VAL A 88 -0.07 -8.20 8.13
C VAL A 88 0.14 -8.83 6.76
N GLU A 89 1.42 -8.99 6.39
CA GLU A 89 1.80 -9.68 5.16
C GLU A 89 2.92 -10.67 5.43
N ASN A 90 2.77 -11.92 5.02
CA ASN A 90 3.74 -13.01 5.25
C ASN A 90 4.11 -13.20 6.74
N GLY A 91 3.20 -12.89 7.66
CA GLY A 91 3.43 -12.94 9.10
C GLY A 91 4.20 -11.74 9.66
N VAL A 92 4.50 -10.73 8.85
CA VAL A 92 5.14 -9.48 9.24
C VAL A 92 4.10 -8.38 9.38
N HIS A 93 4.16 -7.62 10.47
CA HIS A 93 3.32 -6.47 10.74
C HIS A 93 3.95 -5.19 10.17
N TYR A 94 3.14 -4.34 9.55
CA TYR A 94 3.56 -3.05 9.01
C TYR A 94 2.53 -1.98 9.31
N ILE A 95 2.99 -0.77 9.61
CA ILE A 95 2.17 0.43 9.48
C ILE A 95 2.32 0.97 8.07
N VAL A 96 1.21 1.07 7.36
CA VAL A 96 1.12 1.65 6.02
C VAL A 96 0.53 3.03 6.12
N ASP A 97 1.28 4.05 5.71
CA ASP A 97 0.77 5.40 5.59
C ASP A 97 0.10 5.55 4.22
N VAL A 98 -1.23 5.49 4.20
CA VAL A 98 -2.01 5.60 2.97
C VAL A 98 -2.07 7.04 2.43
N LYS A 99 -1.72 8.02 3.26
CA LYS A 99 -1.67 9.44 2.89
C LYS A 99 -0.34 9.81 2.25
N ASP A 100 0.78 9.57 2.93
CA ASP A 100 2.09 10.08 2.53
C ASP A 100 3.08 8.98 2.10
N GLY A 101 2.69 7.71 2.22
CA GLY A 101 3.47 6.57 1.73
C GLY A 101 3.63 6.54 0.21
N GLN A 102 4.62 5.81 -0.28
CA GLN A 102 4.84 5.68 -1.73
C GLN A 102 3.71 4.90 -2.40
N LYS A 103 3.41 5.21 -3.66
CA LYS A 103 2.27 4.67 -4.42
C LYS A 103 0.98 4.89 -3.62
N THR A 104 0.23 3.82 -3.37
CA THR A 104 -0.97 3.81 -2.52
C THR A 104 -0.67 3.63 -1.03
N GLY A 105 0.61 3.57 -0.64
CA GLY A 105 1.10 3.38 0.73
C GLY A 105 2.07 2.21 0.89
N PHE A 106 1.95 1.15 0.09
CA PHE A 106 2.78 -0.05 0.17
C PHE A 106 2.96 -0.72 -1.20
N PHE A 107 4.10 -1.41 -1.39
CA PHE A 107 4.43 -2.12 -2.63
C PHE A 107 3.82 -3.53 -2.62
N LEU A 108 2.52 -3.65 -2.88
CA LEU A 108 1.78 -4.92 -2.85
C LEU A 108 2.29 -5.94 -3.88
N ASP A 109 2.83 -5.47 -5.00
CA ASP A 109 3.43 -6.30 -6.06
C ASP A 109 4.65 -7.11 -5.60
N GLN A 110 5.32 -6.68 -4.52
CA GLN A 110 6.51 -7.34 -3.98
C GLN A 110 6.22 -8.44 -2.95
N LYS A 111 4.96 -8.72 -2.64
CA LYS A 111 4.55 -9.69 -1.61
C LYS A 111 5.26 -11.05 -1.74
N TYR A 112 5.25 -11.62 -2.95
CA TYR A 112 5.84 -12.93 -3.19
C TYR A 112 7.38 -12.88 -3.23
N ASN A 113 7.96 -11.76 -3.65
CA ASN A 113 9.41 -11.57 -3.60
C ASN A 113 9.89 -11.48 -2.15
N ARG A 114 9.17 -10.76 -1.29
CA ARG A 114 9.45 -10.72 0.15
C ARG A 114 9.36 -12.09 0.80
N LEU A 115 8.34 -12.88 0.45
CA LEU A 115 8.21 -14.26 0.92
C LEU A 115 9.35 -15.15 0.40
N ALA A 116 9.72 -14.99 -0.87
CA ALA A 116 10.73 -15.85 -1.51
C ALA A 116 12.11 -15.71 -0.88
N ILE A 117 12.51 -14.53 -0.38
CA ILE A 117 13.83 -14.34 0.24
C ILE A 117 13.94 -15.01 1.61
N GLN A 118 12.82 -15.26 2.30
CA GLN A 118 12.82 -15.83 3.65
C GLN A 118 13.61 -17.15 3.70
N ARG A 119 13.48 -18.00 2.68
CA ARG A 119 14.22 -19.28 2.59
C ARG A 119 15.75 -19.15 2.54
N LEU A 120 16.27 -17.95 2.24
CA LEU A 120 17.69 -17.67 2.11
C LEU A 120 18.29 -17.00 3.35
N CYS A 121 17.44 -16.62 4.32
CA CYS A 121 17.82 -15.70 5.38
C CYS A 121 18.23 -16.37 6.70
N LYS A 122 17.87 -17.64 6.91
CA LYS A 122 18.18 -18.34 8.17
C LYS A 122 19.71 -18.32 8.43
N ASP A 123 20.09 -17.86 9.62
CA ASP A 123 21.47 -17.72 10.09
C ASP A 123 22.35 -16.80 9.22
N ALA A 124 21.77 -16.10 8.24
CA ALA A 124 22.48 -15.20 7.34
C ALA A 124 22.68 -13.81 7.93
N LYS A 125 23.71 -13.11 7.47
CA LYS A 125 23.86 -11.65 7.63
C LYS A 125 23.28 -10.99 6.40
N VAL A 126 22.24 -10.15 6.57
CA VAL A 126 21.47 -9.57 5.47
C VAL A 126 21.69 -8.06 5.43
N LEU A 127 21.98 -7.54 4.23
CA LEU A 127 21.97 -6.13 3.92
C LEU A 127 20.83 -5.84 2.96
N ASP A 128 19.88 -4.99 3.37
CA ASP A 128 18.74 -4.51 2.56
C ASP A 128 19.01 -3.08 2.12
N CYS A 129 19.48 -2.93 0.87
CA CYS A 129 19.73 -1.62 0.27
C CYS A 129 18.43 -1.04 -0.29
N PHE A 130 18.18 0.25 -0.04
CA PHE A 130 16.92 0.92 -0.39
C PHE A 130 15.74 0.31 0.36
N THR A 131 15.94 0.10 1.66
CA THR A 131 15.03 -0.69 2.50
C THR A 131 13.63 -0.09 2.61
N HIS A 132 13.46 1.20 2.30
CA HIS A 132 12.21 1.94 2.40
C HIS A 132 11.61 1.77 3.80
N THR A 133 10.42 1.18 3.93
CA THR A 133 9.76 0.91 5.23
C THR A 133 10.23 -0.37 5.91
N GLY A 134 11.35 -0.95 5.47
CA GLY A 134 11.95 -2.14 6.05
C GLY A 134 11.35 -3.46 5.58
N SER A 135 10.54 -3.44 4.50
CA SER A 135 9.70 -4.60 4.19
C SER A 135 10.47 -5.87 3.84
N PHE A 136 11.60 -5.78 3.13
CA PHE A 136 12.49 -6.94 2.90
C PHE A 136 13.30 -7.28 4.13
N ALA A 137 13.87 -6.26 4.81
CA ALA A 137 14.65 -6.44 6.04
C ALA A 137 13.86 -7.20 7.12
N LEU A 138 12.59 -6.85 7.33
CA LEU A 138 11.72 -7.49 8.32
C LEU A 138 11.38 -8.94 7.95
N ASN A 139 11.12 -9.22 6.66
CA ASN A 139 10.94 -10.60 6.20
C ASN A 139 12.21 -11.45 6.44
N ALA A 140 13.39 -10.87 6.26
CA ALA A 140 14.65 -11.55 6.57
C ALA A 140 14.80 -11.79 8.07
N GLY A 141 14.45 -10.80 8.91
CA GLY A 141 14.52 -10.91 10.37
C GLY A 141 13.62 -12.03 10.91
N ILE A 142 12.34 -12.05 10.52
CA ILE A 142 11.37 -13.08 10.93
C ILE A 142 11.82 -14.48 10.47
N ALA A 143 12.48 -14.56 9.31
CA ALA A 143 13.00 -15.83 8.79
C ALA A 143 14.25 -16.34 9.53
N GLY A 144 14.68 -15.68 10.60
CA GLY A 144 15.80 -16.12 11.45
C GLY A 144 17.18 -15.69 10.94
N ALA A 145 17.28 -14.54 10.28
CA ALA A 145 18.59 -13.97 9.95
C ALA A 145 19.40 -13.70 11.22
N ALA A 146 20.70 -13.97 11.20
CA ALA A 146 21.61 -13.71 12.32
C ALA A 146 21.78 -12.19 12.59
N SER A 147 21.71 -11.38 11.53
CA SER A 147 21.64 -9.92 11.63
C SER A 147 21.06 -9.34 10.35
N VAL A 148 20.37 -8.22 10.49
CA VAL A 148 19.81 -7.48 9.35
C VAL A 148 20.18 -6.01 9.46
N LEU A 149 20.70 -5.44 8.38
CA LEU A 149 20.95 -4.01 8.25
C LEU A 149 20.17 -3.47 7.07
N GLY A 150 19.16 -2.63 7.33
CA GLY A 150 18.44 -1.86 6.31
C GLY A 150 19.05 -0.47 6.13
N VAL A 151 19.26 -0.04 4.89
CA VAL A 151 19.77 1.30 4.56
C VAL A 151 18.87 1.98 3.54
N ASP A 152 18.59 3.27 3.77
CA ASP A 152 17.84 4.12 2.86
C ASP A 152 18.31 5.57 2.96
N ALA A 153 18.18 6.33 1.89
CA ALA A 153 18.52 7.76 1.86
C ALA A 153 17.43 8.62 2.54
N SER A 154 16.20 8.12 2.63
CA SER A 154 15.06 8.82 3.23
C SER A 154 15.03 8.63 4.74
N ALA A 155 15.28 9.71 5.50
CA ALA A 155 15.15 9.67 6.95
C ALA A 155 13.73 9.30 7.42
N LEU A 156 12.68 9.64 6.65
CA LEU A 156 11.30 9.26 6.93
C LEU A 156 11.14 7.74 6.78
N ALA A 157 11.62 7.17 5.69
CA ALA A 157 11.57 5.73 5.44
C ALA A 157 12.30 4.93 6.53
N VAL A 158 13.50 5.38 6.93
CA VAL A 158 14.27 4.74 8.01
C VAL A 158 13.50 4.76 9.33
N ARG A 159 12.89 5.91 9.70
CA ARG A 159 12.05 5.97 10.91
C ARG A 159 10.88 4.99 10.84
N GLN A 160 10.19 4.93 9.72
CA GLN A 160 9.07 4.02 9.52
C GLN A 160 9.51 2.55 9.56
N ALA A 161 10.69 2.23 8.99
CA ALA A 161 11.29 0.90 9.10
C ALA A 161 11.59 0.52 10.57
N GLN A 162 12.08 1.48 11.37
CA GLN A 162 12.33 1.27 12.81
C GLN A 162 11.03 1.05 13.60
N GLU A 163 9.97 1.80 13.29
CA GLU A 163 8.66 1.57 13.93
C GLU A 163 8.09 0.19 13.54
N ASN A 164 8.16 -0.18 12.27
CA ASN A 164 7.76 -1.50 11.82
C ASN A 164 8.59 -2.62 12.48
N ALA A 165 9.89 -2.39 12.72
CA ALA A 165 10.74 -3.36 13.42
C ALA A 165 10.30 -3.57 14.89
N LYS A 166 9.80 -2.53 15.57
CA LYS A 166 9.29 -2.66 16.94
C LYS A 166 7.99 -3.47 17.03
N LEU A 167 7.19 -3.50 15.96
CA LEU A 167 5.96 -4.29 15.88
C LEU A 167 6.22 -5.80 15.75
N ASN A 168 7.43 -6.17 15.33
CA ASN A 168 7.82 -7.53 14.99
C ASN A 168 8.89 -8.09 15.94
#